data_1c35fc8ba10b721c7e3ae134c65f7f78
#
_entry.id   1c35fc8ba10b721c7e3ae134c65f7f78
#
_cell.length_a   1.000
_cell.length_b   1.000
_cell.length_c   1.000
_cell.angle_alpha   90.00
_cell.angle_beta   90.00
_cell.angle_gamma   90.00
#
_symmetry.space_group_name_H-M   'P 1'
#
loop_
_entity.id
_entity.type
_entity.pdbx_description
1 polymer ?
#
loop_
_entity_poly.entity_id
_entity_poly.type
_entity_poly.pdbx_seq_one_letter_code
_entity_poly.pdbx_strand_id
1 'polypeptide(L)'
;REGEESMRLSWDDYFLKMAETACLRSTCLRAQFGAVLVRNHTIISTGYNGAAAGVRSCLERGECVRERLQIPSGEHYEICHSVHAEANAIIRASFDLMDDATLYIYGLQQQKPRNGMPCFMCWRMIFNAGIGQVVFLDDEGQKKTVNVKVVDRGRILSYVEPE
;
A
#
# COMPACT_ATOMS: atom_id res chain seq x y z
N ARG A 1 18.51 -16.77 27.69
CA ARG A 1 17.95 -16.70 26.34
C ARG A 1 16.89 -15.60 26.15
N GLU A 2 16.46 -14.94 27.21
CA GLU A 2 15.54 -13.77 27.11
C GLU A 2 16.22 -12.50 26.55
N GLY A 3 17.53 -12.46 26.37
CA GLY A 3 18.29 -11.34 25.82
C GLY A 3 18.63 -11.42 24.33
N GLU A 4 18.45 -12.57 23.69
CA GLU A 4 18.78 -12.74 22.25
C GLU A 4 17.62 -12.41 21.29
N GLU A 5 16.37 -12.39 21.78
CA GLU A 5 15.21 -12.02 20.99
C GLU A 5 15.15 -10.51 20.63
N SER A 6 15.87 -9.65 21.36
CA SER A 6 15.80 -8.20 21.17
C SER A 6 16.63 -7.65 19.97
N MET A 7 17.50 -8.47 19.37
CA MET A 7 18.36 -8.03 18.25
C MET A 7 17.81 -8.35 16.86
N ARG A 8 16.74 -9.11 16.77
CA ARG A 8 16.15 -9.55 15.51
C ARG A 8 14.80 -8.90 15.30
N LEU A 9 14.59 -8.28 14.13
CA LEU A 9 13.28 -7.72 13.78
C LEU A 9 12.20 -8.81 13.76
N SER A 10 10.98 -8.45 14.17
CA SER A 10 9.82 -9.28 13.91
C SER A 10 9.60 -9.41 12.38
N TRP A 11 8.89 -10.44 11.95
CA TRP A 11 8.57 -10.61 10.53
C TRP A 11 7.80 -9.41 9.98
N ASP A 12 6.85 -8.88 10.73
CA ASP A 12 6.10 -7.69 10.31
C ASP A 12 7.00 -6.47 10.15
N ASP A 13 7.88 -6.21 11.12
CA ASP A 13 8.79 -5.07 11.05
C ASP A 13 9.79 -5.22 9.91
N TYR A 14 10.26 -6.45 9.66
CA TYR A 14 11.14 -6.74 8.53
C TYR A 14 10.46 -6.43 7.19
N PHE A 15 9.23 -6.91 6.99
CA PHE A 15 8.52 -6.68 5.73
C PHE A 15 8.01 -5.25 5.59
N LEU A 16 7.67 -4.56 6.68
CA LEU A 16 7.38 -3.13 6.66
C LEU A 16 8.60 -2.30 6.25
N LYS A 17 9.82 -2.69 6.67
CA LYS A 17 11.05 -2.05 6.18
C LYS A 17 11.30 -2.32 4.69
N MET A 18 10.95 -3.48 4.18
CA MET A 18 11.00 -3.73 2.73
C MET A 18 9.99 -2.87 1.97
N ALA A 19 8.78 -2.68 2.52
CA ALA A 19 7.78 -1.76 1.96
C ALA A 19 8.25 -0.30 2.02
N GLU A 20 8.93 0.12 3.08
CA GLU A 20 9.58 1.42 3.19
C GLU A 20 10.63 1.61 2.07
N THR A 21 11.48 0.62 1.85
CA THR A 21 12.48 0.66 0.77
C THR A 21 11.81 0.76 -0.61
N ALA A 22 10.74 0.00 -0.85
CA ALA A 22 9.95 0.09 -2.07
C ALA A 22 9.32 1.48 -2.24
N CYS A 23 8.82 2.08 -1.16
CA CYS A 23 8.25 3.43 -1.10
C CYS A 23 9.21 4.50 -1.65
N LEU A 24 10.52 4.36 -1.41
CA LEU A 24 11.54 5.30 -1.88
C LEU A 24 11.68 5.33 -3.41
N ARG A 25 11.13 4.38 -4.13
CA ARG A 25 11.05 4.36 -5.60
C ARG A 25 9.84 5.10 -6.16
N SER A 26 8.92 5.55 -5.33
CA SER A 26 7.73 6.26 -5.77
C SER A 26 8.07 7.50 -6.59
N THR A 27 7.29 7.75 -7.64
CA THR A 27 7.37 8.94 -8.48
C THR A 27 6.25 9.95 -8.20
N CYS A 28 5.46 9.73 -7.14
CA CYS A 28 4.39 10.62 -6.73
C CYS A 28 4.94 11.82 -5.96
N LEU A 29 4.48 13.02 -6.28
CA LEU A 29 4.88 14.27 -5.62
C LEU A 29 4.10 14.53 -4.32
N ARG A 30 2.91 13.93 -4.14
CA ARG A 30 2.05 14.17 -2.96
C ARG A 30 2.38 13.25 -1.80
N ALA A 31 2.30 11.96 -2.03
CA ALA A 31 2.57 10.93 -1.03
C ALA A 31 3.18 9.70 -1.69
N GLN A 32 4.17 9.14 -1.04
CA GLN A 32 4.92 7.98 -1.50
C GLN A 32 4.40 6.74 -0.77
N PHE A 33 4.12 5.67 -1.51
CA PHE A 33 3.69 4.40 -0.96
C PHE A 33 4.52 3.26 -1.53
N GLY A 34 4.83 2.29 -0.68
CA GLY A 34 5.44 1.03 -1.04
C GLY A 34 4.59 -0.12 -0.52
N ALA A 35 4.55 -1.21 -1.27
CA ALA A 35 3.82 -2.42 -0.92
C ALA A 35 4.69 -3.65 -1.17
N VAL A 36 4.61 -4.61 -0.26
CA VAL A 36 5.31 -5.90 -0.36
C VAL A 36 4.31 -7.01 -0.07
N LEU A 37 4.17 -7.92 -1.02
CA LEU A 37 3.29 -9.08 -0.90
C LEU A 37 4.13 -10.29 -0.48
N VAL A 38 3.71 -10.97 0.59
CA VAL A 38 4.49 -12.01 1.26
C VAL A 38 3.62 -13.23 1.49
N ARG A 39 4.17 -14.41 1.19
CA ARG A 39 3.57 -15.71 1.56
C ARG A 39 4.65 -16.61 2.16
N ASN A 40 4.33 -17.26 3.28
CA ASN A 40 5.26 -18.15 3.98
C ASN A 40 6.65 -17.50 4.19
N HIS A 41 6.66 -16.26 4.70
CA HIS A 41 7.85 -15.44 4.92
C HIS A 41 8.72 -15.20 3.68
N THR A 42 8.17 -15.40 2.48
CA THR A 42 8.84 -15.16 1.21
C THR A 42 8.16 -14.02 0.47
N ILE A 43 8.93 -13.02 0.03
CA ILE A 43 8.42 -11.94 -0.82
C ILE A 43 8.08 -12.51 -2.19
N ILE A 44 6.83 -12.36 -2.61
CA ILE A 44 6.35 -12.78 -3.93
C ILE A 44 6.27 -11.64 -4.93
N SER A 45 6.08 -10.41 -4.47
CA SER A 45 6.14 -9.21 -5.30
C SER A 45 6.34 -7.96 -4.46
N THR A 46 6.73 -6.88 -5.14
CA THR A 46 6.80 -5.53 -4.58
C THR A 46 6.11 -4.54 -5.51
N GLY A 47 5.65 -3.44 -4.95
CA GLY A 47 5.08 -2.33 -5.70
C GLY A 47 5.38 -0.99 -5.04
N TYR A 48 5.38 0.06 -5.81
CA TYR A 48 5.37 1.44 -5.34
C TYR A 48 4.41 2.25 -6.21
N ASN A 49 3.90 3.36 -5.69
CA ASN A 49 3.01 4.17 -6.49
C ASN A 49 3.80 5.03 -7.49
N GLY A 50 3.34 5.04 -8.73
CA GLY A 50 3.99 5.74 -9.82
C GLY A 50 3.20 5.61 -11.12
N ALA A 51 3.59 6.40 -12.13
CA ALA A 51 2.92 6.38 -13.43
C ALA A 51 2.91 4.98 -14.04
N ALA A 52 1.86 4.69 -14.79
CA ALA A 52 1.78 3.46 -15.58
C ALA A 52 2.97 3.36 -16.55
N ALA A 53 3.35 2.14 -16.91
CA ALA A 53 4.47 1.90 -17.82
C ALA A 53 4.31 2.67 -19.13
N GLY A 54 5.36 3.38 -19.55
CA GLY A 54 5.36 4.21 -20.74
C GLY A 54 4.71 5.60 -20.60
N VAL A 55 4.15 5.91 -19.42
CA VAL A 55 3.58 7.24 -19.14
C VAL A 55 4.58 8.07 -18.32
N ARG A 56 4.75 9.35 -18.68
CA ARG A 56 5.60 10.26 -17.89
C ARG A 56 5.06 10.39 -16.47
N SER A 57 5.93 10.18 -15.50
CA SER A 57 5.61 10.31 -14.08
C SER A 57 5.35 11.76 -13.66
N CYS A 58 4.71 11.96 -12.51
CA CYS A 58 4.56 13.29 -11.91
C CYS A 58 5.93 13.91 -11.60
N LEU A 59 6.90 13.11 -11.18
CA LEU A 59 8.28 13.58 -10.93
C LEU A 59 8.93 14.13 -12.20
N GLU A 60 8.79 13.45 -13.35
CA GLU A 60 9.31 13.91 -14.64
C GLU A 60 8.54 15.10 -15.21
N ARG A 61 7.26 15.25 -14.87
CA ARG A 61 6.43 16.39 -15.25
C ARG A 61 6.69 17.62 -14.39
N GLY A 62 7.15 17.41 -13.14
CA GLY A 62 7.31 18.46 -12.14
C GLY A 62 5.96 18.95 -11.57
N GLU A 63 4.85 18.25 -11.86
CA GLU A 63 3.51 18.63 -11.38
C GLU A 63 2.63 17.42 -11.06
N CYS A 64 1.71 17.62 -10.14
CA CYS A 64 0.61 16.69 -9.87
C CYS A 64 -0.71 17.28 -10.40
N VAL A 65 -1.37 16.59 -11.34
CA VAL A 65 -2.63 17.05 -11.92
C VAL A 65 -3.71 17.25 -10.86
N ARG A 66 -3.76 16.39 -9.84
CA ARG A 66 -4.74 16.51 -8.75
C ARG A 66 -4.50 17.72 -7.85
N GLU A 67 -3.22 18.07 -7.59
CA GLU A 67 -2.87 19.31 -6.86
C GLU A 67 -3.19 20.53 -7.70
N ARG A 68 -2.84 20.53 -8.98
CA ARG A 68 -3.15 21.63 -9.90
C ARG A 68 -4.66 21.90 -9.99
N LEU A 69 -5.48 20.84 -9.93
CA LEU A 69 -6.95 20.94 -9.95
C LEU A 69 -7.57 21.08 -8.55
N GLN A 70 -6.74 21.19 -7.49
CA GLN A 70 -7.17 21.32 -6.09
C GLN A 70 -8.09 20.19 -5.61
N ILE A 71 -7.84 18.96 -6.09
CA ILE A 71 -8.64 17.80 -5.73
C ILE A 71 -8.20 17.28 -4.36
N PRO A 72 -9.15 17.11 -3.40
CA PRO A 72 -8.88 16.58 -2.08
C PRO A 72 -8.27 15.17 -2.11
N SER A 73 -7.62 14.78 -1.02
CA SER A 73 -7.16 13.40 -0.84
C SER A 73 -8.36 12.45 -0.79
N GLY A 74 -8.24 11.31 -1.47
CA GLY A 74 -9.31 10.30 -1.52
C GLY A 74 -10.28 10.44 -2.69
N GLU A 75 -10.25 11.56 -3.41
CA GLU A 75 -11.20 11.84 -4.49
C GLU A 75 -10.55 11.79 -5.87
N HIS A 76 -11.35 11.46 -6.89
CA HIS A 76 -11.00 11.52 -8.32
C HIS A 76 -9.65 10.84 -8.64
N TYR A 77 -9.46 9.62 -8.17
CA TYR A 77 -8.27 8.84 -8.52
C TYR A 77 -8.20 8.46 -10.00
N GLU A 78 -9.34 8.46 -10.71
CA GLU A 78 -9.43 8.14 -12.15
C GLU A 78 -8.64 9.11 -13.02
N ILE A 79 -8.40 10.33 -12.57
CA ILE A 79 -7.58 11.32 -13.29
C ILE A 79 -6.11 11.32 -12.86
N CYS A 80 -5.75 10.51 -11.84
CA CYS A 80 -4.38 10.36 -11.39
C CYS A 80 -3.59 9.47 -12.35
N HIS A 81 -2.42 9.92 -12.78
CA HIS A 81 -1.53 9.11 -13.62
C HIS A 81 -0.84 7.96 -12.86
N SER A 82 -0.93 7.97 -11.55
CA SER A 82 -0.24 7.01 -10.68
C SER A 82 -1.06 5.75 -10.48
N VAL A 83 -0.43 4.60 -10.68
CA VAL A 83 -0.93 3.31 -10.21
C VAL A 83 -0.52 3.14 -8.76
N HIS A 84 -1.44 2.71 -7.90
CA HIS A 84 -1.17 2.56 -6.46
C HIS A 84 -0.17 1.44 -6.19
N ALA A 85 0.53 1.53 -5.07
CA ALA A 85 1.56 0.56 -4.68
C ALA A 85 1.00 -0.86 -4.55
N GLU A 86 -0.18 -0.99 -3.94
CA GLU A 86 -0.90 -2.26 -3.76
C GLU A 86 -1.28 -2.87 -5.11
N ALA A 87 -1.82 -2.06 -6.01
CA ALA A 87 -2.16 -2.49 -7.36
C ALA A 87 -0.93 -3.00 -8.13
N ASN A 88 0.20 -2.28 -8.05
CA ASN A 88 1.45 -2.71 -8.67
C ASN A 88 1.98 -4.01 -8.08
N ALA A 89 1.89 -4.22 -6.78
CA ALA A 89 2.29 -5.47 -6.15
C ALA A 89 1.40 -6.64 -6.61
N ILE A 90 0.08 -6.44 -6.66
CA ILE A 90 -0.90 -7.44 -7.11
C ILE A 90 -0.69 -7.79 -8.60
N ILE A 91 -0.53 -6.81 -9.48
CA ILE A 91 -0.34 -7.02 -10.91
C ILE A 91 0.93 -7.84 -11.21
N ARG A 92 1.96 -7.70 -10.39
CA ARG A 92 3.26 -8.38 -10.59
C ARG A 92 3.34 -9.76 -9.94
N ALA A 93 2.37 -10.13 -9.12
CA ALA A 93 2.32 -11.43 -8.46
C ALA A 93 1.62 -12.49 -9.32
N SER A 94 2.01 -13.74 -9.15
CA SER A 94 1.21 -14.85 -9.65
C SER A 94 -0.05 -15.00 -8.83
N PHE A 95 -1.20 -15.19 -9.48
CA PHE A 95 -2.50 -15.32 -8.81
C PHE A 95 -2.49 -16.44 -7.75
N ASP A 96 -1.93 -17.58 -8.07
CA ASP A 96 -1.88 -18.75 -7.19
C ASP A 96 -1.07 -18.51 -5.90
N LEU A 97 -0.16 -17.55 -5.90
CA LEU A 97 0.66 -17.21 -4.75
C LEU A 97 0.00 -16.16 -3.83
N MET A 98 -1.04 -15.48 -4.30
CA MET A 98 -1.69 -14.42 -3.53
C MET A 98 -2.69 -14.93 -2.50
N ASP A 99 -3.24 -16.13 -2.71
CA ASP A 99 -4.20 -16.70 -1.76
C ASP A 99 -3.56 -16.86 -0.39
N ASP A 100 -4.22 -16.28 0.61
CA ASP A 100 -3.76 -16.22 2.01
C ASP A 100 -2.40 -15.52 2.24
N ALA A 101 -1.92 -14.73 1.26
CA ALA A 101 -0.73 -13.91 1.42
C ALA A 101 -1.01 -12.71 2.36
N THR A 102 0.07 -12.09 2.85
CA THR A 102 0.03 -10.83 3.62
C THR A 102 0.57 -9.69 2.76
N LEU A 103 -0.17 -8.61 2.69
CA LEU A 103 0.23 -7.37 2.02
C LEU A 103 0.71 -6.36 3.08
N TYR A 104 1.98 -5.97 3.00
CA TYR A 104 2.59 -4.95 3.83
C TYR A 104 2.63 -3.62 3.07
N ILE A 105 2.16 -2.54 3.69
CA ILE A 105 2.10 -1.21 3.07
C ILE A 105 2.77 -0.18 3.97
N TYR A 106 3.64 0.62 3.36
CA TYR A 106 4.31 1.73 4.01
C TYR A 106 4.04 3.02 3.22
N GLY A 107 3.69 4.09 3.93
CA GLY A 107 3.43 5.39 3.34
C GLY A 107 4.28 6.49 3.95
N LEU A 108 4.72 7.44 3.12
CA LEU A 108 5.42 8.66 3.50
C LEU A 108 4.77 9.87 2.83
N GLN A 109 4.64 10.95 3.59
CA GLN A 109 4.31 12.26 3.06
C GLN A 109 5.14 13.32 3.78
N GLN A 110 5.91 14.12 3.04
CA GLN A 110 6.84 15.10 3.61
C GLN A 110 7.78 14.48 4.67
N GLN A 111 8.30 13.29 4.38
CA GLN A 111 9.21 12.51 5.25
C GLN A 111 8.59 12.08 6.60
N LYS A 112 7.27 12.11 6.72
CA LYS A 112 6.54 11.59 7.89
C LYS A 112 5.70 10.39 7.50
N PRO A 113 5.44 9.46 8.43
CA PRO A 113 4.52 8.37 8.18
C PRO A 113 3.18 8.87 7.65
N ARG A 114 2.66 8.20 6.66
CA ARG A 114 1.32 8.42 6.09
C ARG A 114 0.53 7.13 6.19
N ASN A 115 -0.72 7.23 6.61
CA ASN A 115 -1.59 6.07 6.78
C ASN A 115 -1.61 5.18 5.53
N GLY A 116 -1.17 3.94 5.71
CA GLY A 116 -1.09 2.92 4.67
C GLY A 116 -2.38 2.15 4.42
N MET A 117 -3.50 2.54 5.04
CA MET A 117 -4.80 1.91 4.81
C MET A 117 -5.15 1.95 3.31
N PRO A 118 -5.45 0.80 2.67
CA PRO A 118 -5.83 0.77 1.26
C PRO A 118 -7.07 1.61 0.97
N CYS A 119 -7.09 2.27 -0.20
CA CYS A 119 -8.30 2.92 -0.69
C CYS A 119 -9.33 1.89 -1.19
N PHE A 120 -10.56 2.32 -1.44
CA PHE A 120 -11.64 1.42 -1.88
C PHE A 120 -11.31 0.65 -3.16
N MET A 121 -10.60 1.25 -4.10
CA MET A 121 -10.18 0.55 -5.32
C MET A 121 -9.20 -0.58 -4.99
N CYS A 122 -8.21 -0.32 -4.14
CA CYS A 122 -7.24 -1.33 -3.74
C CYS A 122 -7.87 -2.44 -2.89
N TRP A 123 -8.81 -2.11 -1.99
CA TRP A 123 -9.54 -3.12 -1.22
C TRP A 123 -10.28 -4.13 -2.12
N ARG A 124 -10.94 -3.67 -3.18
CA ARG A 124 -11.60 -4.58 -4.14
C ARG A 124 -10.62 -5.55 -4.79
N MET A 125 -9.43 -5.05 -5.16
CA MET A 125 -8.38 -5.91 -5.72
C MET A 125 -7.82 -6.90 -4.69
N ILE A 126 -7.60 -6.44 -3.45
CA ILE A 126 -7.14 -7.27 -2.32
C ILE A 126 -8.13 -8.42 -2.07
N PHE A 127 -9.43 -8.13 -2.05
CA PHE A 127 -10.48 -9.15 -1.88
C PHE A 127 -10.49 -10.17 -3.00
N ASN A 128 -10.43 -9.71 -4.26
CA ASN A 128 -10.45 -10.60 -5.42
C ASN A 128 -9.16 -11.42 -5.57
N ALA A 129 -8.04 -10.90 -5.12
CA ALA A 129 -6.76 -11.62 -5.13
C ALA A 129 -6.67 -12.72 -4.07
N GLY A 130 -7.60 -12.78 -3.11
CA GLY A 130 -7.58 -13.78 -2.04
C GLY A 130 -6.56 -13.47 -0.93
N ILE A 131 -6.01 -12.25 -0.88
CA ILE A 131 -5.05 -11.84 0.16
C ILE A 131 -5.71 -11.98 1.53
N GLY A 132 -5.00 -12.62 2.47
CA GLY A 132 -5.54 -12.97 3.78
C GLY A 132 -5.38 -11.89 4.84
N GLN A 133 -4.35 -11.05 4.73
CA GLN A 133 -4.01 -10.06 5.74
C GLN A 133 -3.40 -8.81 5.11
N VAL A 134 -3.70 -7.65 5.68
CA VAL A 134 -3.05 -6.36 5.34
C VAL A 134 -2.42 -5.78 6.61
N VAL A 135 -1.14 -5.43 6.54
CA VAL A 135 -0.37 -4.81 7.62
C VAL A 135 0.17 -3.47 7.14
N PHE A 136 -0.05 -2.42 7.91
CA PHE A 136 0.37 -1.06 7.55
C PHE A 136 0.67 -0.23 8.81
N LEU A 137 1.30 0.94 8.62
CA LEU A 137 1.42 1.95 9.66
C LEU A 137 0.35 3.02 9.47
N ASP A 138 -0.20 3.53 10.57
CA ASP A 138 -1.07 4.71 10.57
C ASP A 138 -0.24 6.02 10.51
N ASP A 139 -0.92 7.18 10.58
CA ASP A 139 -0.26 8.49 10.54
C ASP A 139 0.64 8.76 11.76
N GLU A 140 0.45 8.04 12.86
CA GLU A 140 1.29 8.09 14.06
C GLU A 140 2.45 7.07 14.03
N GLY A 141 2.57 6.29 12.95
CA GLY A 141 3.56 5.23 12.82
C GLY A 141 3.23 3.97 13.62
N GLN A 142 1.98 3.81 14.06
CA GLN A 142 1.53 2.62 14.77
C GLN A 142 1.15 1.51 13.79
N LYS A 143 1.59 0.30 14.06
CA LYS A 143 1.28 -0.87 13.25
C LYS A 143 -0.20 -1.27 13.40
N LYS A 144 -0.87 -1.42 12.28
CA LYS A 144 -2.25 -1.90 12.15
C LYS A 144 -2.29 -3.16 11.31
N THR A 145 -3.18 -4.06 11.68
CA THR A 145 -3.39 -5.33 10.96
C THR A 145 -4.87 -5.53 10.72
N VAL A 146 -5.21 -5.84 9.47
CA VAL A 146 -6.58 -6.18 9.07
C VAL A 146 -6.59 -7.61 8.56
N ASN A 147 -7.39 -8.47 9.20
CA ASN A 147 -7.65 -9.82 8.73
C ASN A 147 -8.77 -9.78 7.68
N VAL A 148 -8.38 -9.95 6.41
CA VAL A 148 -9.27 -9.82 5.25
C VAL A 148 -10.35 -10.90 5.19
N LYS A 149 -10.11 -12.06 5.83
CA LYS A 149 -11.07 -13.18 5.84
C LYS A 149 -12.26 -12.97 6.76
N VAL A 150 -12.07 -12.21 7.86
CA VAL A 150 -13.09 -11.99 8.88
C VAL A 150 -13.67 -10.58 8.87
N VAL A 151 -13.08 -9.67 8.11
CA VAL A 151 -13.57 -8.30 8.01
C VAL A 151 -14.90 -8.24 7.25
N ASP A 152 -15.79 -7.36 7.67
CA ASP A 152 -17.01 -7.08 6.93
C ASP A 152 -16.68 -6.30 5.66
N ARG A 153 -16.60 -7.03 4.53
CA ARG A 153 -16.25 -6.48 3.23
C ARG A 153 -17.27 -5.45 2.74
N GLY A 154 -18.54 -5.69 3.04
CA GLY A 154 -19.61 -4.75 2.71
C GLY A 154 -19.41 -3.42 3.40
N ARG A 155 -19.08 -3.44 4.71
CA ARG A 155 -18.80 -2.23 5.48
C ARG A 155 -17.55 -1.50 4.99
N ILE A 156 -16.47 -2.21 4.65
CA ILE A 156 -15.25 -1.58 4.11
C ILE A 156 -15.52 -0.90 2.77
N LEU A 157 -16.36 -1.50 1.91
CA LEU A 157 -16.66 -0.97 0.58
C LEU A 157 -17.90 -0.06 0.55
N SER A 158 -18.62 0.07 1.67
CA SER A 158 -19.77 0.99 1.71
C SER A 158 -19.30 2.44 1.78
N TYR A 159 -19.90 3.28 0.96
CA TYR A 159 -19.80 4.71 1.12
C TYR A 159 -20.62 5.08 2.35
N VAL A 160 -19.94 5.47 3.42
CA VAL A 160 -20.60 6.03 4.60
C VAL A 160 -20.74 7.53 4.32
N GLU A 161 -21.94 7.99 4.05
CA GLU A 161 -22.21 9.42 4.02
C GLU A 161 -21.84 10.02 5.38
N PRO A 162 -21.06 11.10 5.43
CA PRO A 162 -20.81 11.78 6.69
C PRO A 162 -22.15 12.24 7.28
N GLU A 163 -22.42 11.88 8.56
CA GLU A 163 -23.55 12.39 9.31
C GLU A 163 -23.49 13.92 9.45
#